data_85a979b2ce7b97fd20ee4c3bc83bd781
#
_entry.id   85a979b2ce7b97fd20ee4c3bc83bd781
#
_cell.length_a   1.000
_cell.length_b   1.000
_cell.length_c   1.000
_cell.angle_alpha   90.00
_cell.angle_beta   90.00
_cell.angle_gamma   90.00
#
_symmetry.space_group_name_H-M   'P 1'
#
loop_
_entity.id
_entity.type
_entity.pdbx_description
1 polymer ?
#
loop_
_entity_poly.entity_id
_entity_poly.type
_entity_poly.pdbx_seq_one_letter_code
_entity_poly.pdbx_strand_id
1 'polypeptide(L)'
;MSLTAALFLIGFCGLLVIQSKKLVSVIRQNIEVRTFLDKEETKAGQDSILNLIKTKPYVLVSTEVAPITFVSKEEAAKEFIEGTKEDFISFLGENPLRDSYRIKISEDYFEEAKLQLIKKDLEKIKGIYEVVYQEDLADNINRNVTKIYAILASFALLMLIIIVLLVNNTIKLAIYSQRFLIRSMQLVGATNGFIQRPYILRGAMQGLIGGILAGGLLIVLQQVAVRNVEGLAMLQEYNKIGILVGVVLFLGIAIGIASTYQSLARYLRMALDDLY
;
A
#
# COMPACT_ATOMS: atom_id res chain seq x y z
N MET A 1 -17.39 21.59 4.74
CA MET A 1 -16.65 21.49 3.46
C MET A 1 -15.15 21.24 3.65
N SER A 2 -14.40 22.04 4.42
CA SER A 2 -12.94 21.82 4.64
C SER A 2 -12.59 20.46 5.26
N LEU A 3 -13.38 19.99 6.24
CA LEU A 3 -13.22 18.71 6.87
C LEU A 3 -13.36 17.55 5.86
N THR A 4 -14.38 17.62 5.00
CA THR A 4 -14.62 16.62 3.96
C THR A 4 -13.48 16.54 2.95
N ALA A 5 -12.99 17.71 2.48
CA ALA A 5 -11.89 17.77 1.52
C ALA A 5 -10.60 17.19 2.10
N ALA A 6 -10.27 17.52 3.34
CA ALA A 6 -9.06 17.02 3.97
C ALA A 6 -9.17 15.51 4.30
N LEU A 7 -10.33 15.02 4.76
CA LEU A 7 -10.58 13.58 4.95
C LEU A 7 -10.48 12.82 3.61
N PHE A 8 -10.99 13.42 2.53
CA PHE A 8 -10.85 12.85 1.20
C PHE A 8 -9.38 12.73 0.78
N LEU A 9 -8.56 13.78 0.98
CA LEU A 9 -7.14 13.75 0.64
C LEU A 9 -6.36 12.72 1.47
N ILE A 10 -6.65 12.61 2.78
CA ILE A 10 -6.05 11.57 3.63
C ILE A 10 -6.46 10.18 3.15
N GLY A 11 -7.73 9.97 2.85
CA GLY A 11 -8.25 8.71 2.30
C GLY A 11 -7.67 8.40 0.93
N PHE A 12 -7.46 9.40 0.08
CA PHE A 12 -6.81 9.25 -1.22
C PHE A 12 -5.35 8.79 -1.07
N CYS A 13 -4.58 9.35 -0.13
CA CYS A 13 -3.25 8.85 0.20
C CYS A 13 -3.29 7.38 0.63
N GLY A 14 -4.25 7.01 1.49
CA GLY A 14 -4.45 5.62 1.91
C GLY A 14 -4.77 4.69 0.73
N LEU A 15 -5.61 5.15 -0.20
CA LEU A 15 -5.95 4.41 -1.42
C LEU A 15 -4.71 4.20 -2.30
N LEU A 16 -3.88 5.22 -2.49
CA LEU A 16 -2.62 5.11 -3.24
C LEU A 16 -1.66 4.10 -2.59
N VAL A 17 -1.58 4.07 -1.25
CA VAL A 17 -0.76 3.09 -0.53
C VAL A 17 -1.26 1.66 -0.76
N ILE A 18 -2.59 1.43 -0.70
CA ILE A 18 -3.18 0.11 -0.96
C ILE A 18 -2.89 -0.35 -2.39
N GLN A 19 -3.12 0.52 -3.38
CA GLN A 19 -2.88 0.24 -4.80
C GLN A 19 -1.40 -0.03 -5.07
N SER A 20 -0.51 0.79 -4.53
CA SER A 20 0.94 0.62 -4.67
C SER A 20 1.41 -0.70 -4.07
N LYS A 21 0.91 -1.09 -2.88
CA LYS A 21 1.23 -2.39 -2.28
C LYS A 21 0.82 -3.55 -3.18
N LYS A 22 -0.38 -3.49 -3.73
CA LYS A 22 -0.87 -4.55 -4.63
C LYS A 22 -0.08 -4.61 -5.93
N LEU A 23 0.22 -3.46 -6.53
CA LEU A 23 1.06 -3.38 -7.73
C LEU A 23 2.44 -4.01 -7.50
N VAL A 24 3.08 -3.68 -6.39
CA VAL A 24 4.37 -4.25 -6.00
C VAL A 24 4.27 -5.77 -5.80
N SER A 25 3.21 -6.24 -5.15
CA SER A 25 2.94 -7.67 -5.00
C SER A 25 2.82 -8.38 -6.35
N VAL A 26 2.05 -7.82 -7.29
CA VAL A 26 1.90 -8.37 -8.65
C VAL A 26 3.24 -8.39 -9.40
N ILE A 27 4.03 -7.31 -9.30
CA ILE A 27 5.36 -7.26 -9.93
C ILE A 27 6.28 -8.32 -9.32
N ARG A 28 6.33 -8.43 -7.99
CA ARG A 28 7.15 -9.43 -7.29
C ARG A 28 6.78 -10.87 -7.67
N GLN A 29 5.50 -11.19 -7.80
CA GLN A 29 5.03 -12.52 -8.22
C GLN A 29 5.46 -12.87 -9.65
N ASN A 30 5.74 -11.87 -10.48
CA ASN A 30 6.23 -12.05 -11.85
C ASN A 30 7.76 -12.07 -11.98
N ILE A 31 8.49 -11.74 -10.89
CA ILE A 31 9.95 -11.88 -10.89
C ILE A 31 10.30 -13.35 -10.62
N GLU A 32 11.07 -13.91 -11.52
CA GLU A 32 11.49 -15.29 -11.51
C GLU A 32 12.98 -15.38 -11.18
N VAL A 33 13.33 -16.34 -10.35
CA VAL A 33 14.72 -16.78 -10.19
C VAL A 33 14.99 -17.84 -11.24
N ARG A 34 15.92 -17.58 -12.14
CA ARG A 34 16.34 -18.53 -13.19
C ARG A 34 17.52 -19.34 -12.72
N THR A 35 17.36 -20.64 -12.76
CA THR A 35 18.40 -21.61 -12.37
C THR A 35 18.82 -22.35 -13.60
N PHE A 36 20.02 -22.06 -14.11
CA PHE A 36 20.60 -22.70 -15.28
C PHE A 36 21.24 -24.03 -14.90
N LEU A 37 21.00 -25.06 -15.72
CA LEU A 37 21.53 -26.40 -15.52
C LEU A 37 22.87 -26.58 -16.22
N ASP A 38 23.64 -27.56 -15.79
CA ASP A 38 24.84 -27.97 -16.50
C ASP A 38 24.51 -28.56 -17.89
N LYS A 39 25.37 -28.33 -18.89
CA LYS A 39 25.14 -28.77 -20.29
C LYS A 39 24.95 -30.27 -20.45
N GLU A 40 25.53 -31.05 -19.54
CA GLU A 40 25.56 -32.52 -19.61
C GLU A 40 24.54 -33.17 -18.64
N GLU A 41 23.63 -32.38 -18.04
CA GLU A 41 22.71 -32.93 -17.04
C GLU A 41 21.66 -33.87 -17.67
N THR A 42 21.56 -35.05 -17.11
CA THR A 42 20.62 -36.07 -17.58
C THR A 42 19.18 -35.78 -17.15
N LYS A 43 18.18 -36.31 -17.88
CA LYS A 43 16.78 -36.17 -17.49
C LYS A 43 16.50 -36.63 -16.05
N ALA A 44 17.14 -37.70 -15.60
CA ALA A 44 17.02 -38.18 -14.22
C ALA A 44 17.61 -37.21 -13.20
N GLY A 45 18.71 -36.51 -13.57
CA GLY A 45 19.30 -35.44 -12.78
C GLY A 45 18.42 -34.21 -12.73
N GLN A 46 17.84 -33.80 -13.86
CA GLN A 46 16.87 -32.70 -13.93
C GLN A 46 15.67 -32.95 -13.02
N ASP A 47 15.08 -34.16 -13.03
CA ASP A 47 13.96 -34.52 -12.16
C ASP A 47 14.37 -34.50 -10.67
N SER A 48 15.59 -34.94 -10.35
CA SER A 48 16.11 -34.89 -8.98
C SER A 48 16.28 -33.45 -8.49
N ILE A 49 16.84 -32.57 -9.33
CA ILE A 49 16.98 -31.14 -9.06
C ILE A 49 15.60 -30.48 -8.86
N LEU A 50 14.63 -30.77 -9.74
CA LEU A 50 13.26 -30.28 -9.64
C LEU A 50 12.63 -30.67 -8.30
N ASN A 51 12.77 -31.93 -7.88
CA ASN A 51 12.22 -32.40 -6.63
C ASN A 51 12.88 -31.71 -5.42
N LEU A 52 14.19 -31.49 -5.45
CA LEU A 52 14.89 -30.74 -4.40
C LEU A 52 14.41 -29.28 -4.32
N ILE A 53 14.23 -28.60 -5.46
CA ILE A 53 13.74 -27.23 -5.50
C ILE A 53 12.31 -27.15 -4.94
N LYS A 54 11.44 -28.10 -5.28
CA LYS A 54 10.04 -28.13 -4.78
C LYS A 54 9.93 -28.21 -3.26
N THR A 55 10.91 -28.79 -2.57
CA THR A 55 10.90 -28.90 -1.11
C THR A 55 11.33 -27.62 -0.39
N LYS A 56 11.82 -26.65 -1.10
CA LYS A 56 12.36 -25.42 -0.50
C LYS A 56 11.26 -24.48 -0.02
N PRO A 57 11.37 -23.89 1.18
CA PRO A 57 10.32 -23.08 1.78
C PRO A 57 10.08 -21.73 1.09
N TYR A 58 11.02 -21.28 0.27
CA TYR A 58 10.95 -20.02 -0.45
C TYR A 58 10.25 -20.12 -1.80
N VAL A 59 9.94 -21.33 -2.29
CA VAL A 59 9.19 -21.52 -3.53
C VAL A 59 7.72 -21.16 -3.32
N LEU A 60 7.14 -20.43 -4.25
CA LEU A 60 5.74 -19.98 -4.18
C LEU A 60 4.81 -21.20 -4.12
N VAL A 61 3.96 -21.27 -3.09
CA VAL A 61 2.90 -22.25 -3.01
C VAL A 61 1.63 -21.62 -3.58
N SER A 62 1.29 -21.98 -4.82
CA SER A 62 0.08 -21.48 -5.50
C SER A 62 -0.59 -22.62 -6.25
N THR A 63 -1.92 -22.63 -6.24
CA THR A 63 -2.75 -23.54 -7.04
C THR A 63 -3.07 -22.96 -8.44
N GLU A 64 -2.92 -21.67 -8.61
CA GLU A 64 -3.30 -20.97 -9.86
C GLU A 64 -2.14 -20.84 -10.85
N VAL A 65 -0.89 -20.83 -10.36
CA VAL A 65 0.30 -20.64 -11.19
C VAL A 65 1.34 -21.67 -10.86
N ALA A 66 1.92 -22.29 -11.91
CA ALA A 66 3.01 -23.25 -11.73
C ALA A 66 4.21 -22.56 -11.03
N PRO A 67 4.62 -23.04 -9.85
CA PRO A 67 5.68 -22.43 -9.07
C PRO A 67 7.07 -22.60 -9.70
N ILE A 68 7.24 -23.64 -10.49
CA ILE A 68 8.49 -23.96 -11.18
C ILE A 68 8.15 -24.38 -12.61
N THR A 69 8.79 -23.74 -13.58
CA THR A 69 8.62 -24.04 -15.01
C THR A 69 9.97 -24.42 -15.59
N PHE A 70 10.02 -25.56 -16.27
CA PHE A 70 11.19 -25.95 -17.05
C PHE A 70 11.19 -25.22 -18.39
N VAL A 71 12.31 -24.70 -18.79
CA VAL A 71 12.52 -24.03 -20.09
C VAL A 71 13.75 -24.66 -20.74
N SER A 72 13.54 -25.30 -21.88
CA SER A 72 14.67 -25.87 -22.64
C SER A 72 15.49 -24.78 -23.32
N LYS A 73 16.74 -25.06 -23.64
CA LYS A 73 17.62 -24.14 -24.36
C LYS A 73 17.06 -23.73 -25.73
N GLU A 74 16.28 -24.61 -26.38
CA GLU A 74 15.60 -24.33 -27.64
C GLU A 74 14.45 -23.36 -27.46
N GLU A 75 13.65 -23.52 -26.39
CA GLU A 75 12.55 -22.62 -26.04
C GLU A 75 13.08 -21.27 -25.60
N ALA A 76 14.13 -21.25 -24.78
CA ALA A 76 14.80 -20.01 -24.38
C ALA A 76 15.37 -19.22 -25.58
N ALA A 77 15.91 -19.92 -26.58
CA ALA A 77 16.39 -19.30 -27.80
C ALA A 77 15.25 -18.68 -28.63
N LYS A 78 14.11 -19.38 -28.77
CA LYS A 78 12.94 -18.84 -29.45
C LYS A 78 12.42 -17.58 -28.76
N GLU A 79 12.25 -17.62 -27.43
CA GLU A 79 11.82 -16.45 -26.66
C GLU A 79 12.77 -15.26 -26.83
N PHE A 80 14.08 -15.51 -26.85
CA PHE A 80 15.08 -14.45 -27.05
C PHE A 80 14.97 -13.81 -28.43
N ILE A 81 14.88 -14.64 -29.48
CA ILE A 81 14.77 -14.16 -30.87
C ILE A 81 13.45 -13.41 -31.07
N GLU A 82 12.34 -13.90 -30.50
CA GLU A 82 11.05 -13.21 -30.59
C GLU A 82 11.06 -11.85 -29.88
N GLY A 83 11.74 -11.76 -28.73
CA GLY A 83 11.83 -10.55 -27.91
C GLY A 83 12.78 -9.50 -28.48
N THR A 84 13.96 -9.90 -28.97
CA THR A 84 15.01 -9.00 -29.48
C THR A 84 14.95 -8.80 -30.99
N LYS A 85 14.32 -9.74 -31.72
CA LYS A 85 14.37 -9.88 -33.18
C LYS A 85 15.78 -10.10 -33.76
N GLU A 86 16.71 -10.53 -32.92
CA GLU A 86 18.09 -10.82 -33.28
C GLU A 86 18.33 -12.34 -33.30
N ASP A 87 18.67 -12.90 -34.46
CA ASP A 87 19.00 -14.32 -34.60
C ASP A 87 20.49 -14.56 -34.30
N PHE A 88 20.81 -14.71 -33.01
CA PHE A 88 22.15 -14.96 -32.53
C PHE A 88 22.65 -16.36 -32.89
N ILE A 89 21.76 -17.34 -33.16
CA ILE A 89 22.13 -18.71 -33.51
C ILE A 89 22.78 -18.74 -34.87
N SER A 90 22.22 -18.00 -35.86
CA SER A 90 22.81 -17.91 -37.18
C SER A 90 24.19 -17.25 -37.17
N PHE A 91 24.44 -16.35 -36.22
CA PHE A 91 25.74 -15.67 -36.06
C PHE A 91 26.80 -16.53 -35.33
N LEU A 92 26.39 -17.26 -34.26
CA LEU A 92 27.29 -18.05 -33.42
C LEU A 92 27.51 -19.48 -33.95
N GLY A 93 26.62 -19.96 -34.84
CA GLY A 93 26.67 -21.33 -35.37
C GLY A 93 26.14 -22.41 -34.44
N GLU A 94 25.91 -22.09 -33.16
CA GLU A 94 25.33 -22.98 -32.16
C GLU A 94 24.48 -22.21 -31.15
N ASN A 95 23.58 -22.92 -30.45
CA ASN A 95 22.85 -22.34 -29.34
C ASN A 95 23.67 -22.35 -28.03
N PRO A 96 24.14 -21.20 -27.53
CA PRO A 96 24.96 -21.12 -26.31
C PRO A 96 24.12 -21.24 -25.04
N LEU A 97 22.79 -21.17 -25.13
CA LEU A 97 21.86 -21.19 -23.98
C LEU A 97 21.85 -22.57 -23.32
N ARG A 98 21.37 -22.58 -22.08
CA ARG A 98 21.26 -23.78 -21.26
C ARG A 98 19.81 -24.05 -20.89
N ASP A 99 19.50 -25.29 -20.58
CA ASP A 99 18.24 -25.65 -19.93
C ASP A 99 18.16 -24.94 -18.58
N SER A 100 16.97 -24.53 -18.18
CA SER A 100 16.78 -23.78 -16.95
C SER A 100 15.44 -24.06 -16.29
N TYR A 101 15.40 -23.85 -14.98
CA TYR A 101 14.17 -23.75 -14.21
C TYR A 101 13.88 -22.28 -13.91
N ARG A 102 12.66 -21.82 -14.19
CA ARG A 102 12.11 -20.55 -13.71
C ARG A 102 11.36 -20.83 -12.43
N ILE A 103 11.81 -20.24 -11.33
CA ILE A 103 11.29 -20.46 -10.00
C ILE A 103 10.61 -19.18 -9.52
N LYS A 104 9.33 -19.26 -9.19
CA LYS A 104 8.60 -18.14 -8.54
C LYS A 104 8.82 -18.22 -7.05
N ILE A 105 9.26 -17.09 -6.48
CA ILE A 105 9.59 -16.97 -5.06
C ILE A 105 8.42 -16.37 -4.29
N SER A 106 8.19 -16.84 -3.07
CA SER A 106 7.20 -16.27 -2.15
C SER A 106 7.57 -14.83 -1.76
N GLU A 107 6.56 -13.96 -1.62
CA GLU A 107 6.73 -12.54 -1.29
C GLU A 107 7.56 -12.29 -0.04
N ASP A 108 7.49 -13.15 0.96
CA ASP A 108 8.22 -13.05 2.22
C ASP A 108 9.74 -13.16 2.07
N TYR A 109 10.19 -13.69 0.92
CA TYR A 109 11.60 -13.86 0.58
C TYR A 109 12.12 -12.83 -0.41
N PHE A 110 11.30 -11.83 -0.77
CA PHE A 110 11.63 -10.85 -1.81
C PHE A 110 12.46 -9.66 -1.27
N GLU A 111 13.39 -9.92 -0.39
CA GLU A 111 14.39 -8.99 0.09
C GLU A 111 15.76 -9.37 -0.49
N GLU A 112 16.57 -8.38 -0.87
CA GLU A 112 17.89 -8.59 -1.48
C GLU A 112 18.75 -9.60 -0.68
N ALA A 113 18.83 -9.42 0.64
CA ALA A 113 19.60 -10.31 1.50
C ALA A 113 19.10 -11.76 1.46
N LYS A 114 17.77 -11.96 1.36
CA LYS A 114 17.15 -13.29 1.28
C LYS A 114 17.33 -13.90 -0.11
N LEU A 115 17.21 -13.09 -1.18
CA LEU A 115 17.46 -13.56 -2.56
C LEU A 115 18.89 -14.01 -2.75
N GLN A 116 19.86 -13.31 -2.18
CA GLN A 116 21.27 -13.73 -2.20
C GLN A 116 21.49 -15.06 -1.43
N LEU A 117 20.76 -15.28 -0.32
CA LEU A 117 20.81 -16.55 0.39
C LEU A 117 20.19 -17.68 -0.44
N ILE A 118 19.08 -17.42 -1.13
CA ILE A 118 18.43 -18.36 -2.04
C ILE A 118 19.37 -18.71 -3.20
N LYS A 119 20.02 -17.72 -3.82
CA LYS A 119 21.02 -17.93 -4.87
C LYS A 119 22.11 -18.89 -4.39
N LYS A 120 22.72 -18.61 -3.24
CA LYS A 120 23.77 -19.45 -2.64
C LYS A 120 23.27 -20.85 -2.25
N ASP A 121 22.01 -20.99 -1.85
CA ASP A 121 21.42 -22.29 -1.47
C ASP A 121 21.17 -23.15 -2.72
N LEU A 122 20.66 -22.55 -3.79
CA LEU A 122 20.42 -23.23 -5.06
C LEU A 122 21.74 -23.60 -5.76
N GLU A 123 22.75 -22.72 -5.77
CA GLU A 123 24.07 -23.00 -6.37
C GLU A 123 24.84 -24.15 -5.70
N LYS A 124 24.46 -24.56 -4.48
CA LYS A 124 25.03 -25.74 -3.82
C LYS A 124 24.49 -27.06 -4.38
N ILE A 125 23.39 -27.03 -5.12
CA ILE A 125 22.78 -28.24 -5.68
C ILE A 125 23.61 -28.68 -6.88
N LYS A 126 24.10 -29.91 -6.84
CA LYS A 126 24.90 -30.49 -7.94
C LYS A 126 24.06 -30.55 -9.22
N GLY A 127 24.62 -30.11 -10.35
CA GLY A 127 23.95 -30.01 -11.64
C GLY A 127 23.36 -28.63 -11.94
N ILE A 128 23.48 -27.69 -11.00
CA ILE A 128 23.16 -26.27 -11.23
C ILE A 128 24.45 -25.55 -11.60
N TYR A 129 24.45 -24.89 -12.76
CA TYR A 129 25.57 -24.11 -13.28
C TYR A 129 25.59 -22.70 -12.68
N GLU A 130 24.46 -22.01 -12.69
CA GLU A 130 24.34 -20.63 -12.26
C GLU A 130 22.90 -20.29 -11.88
N VAL A 131 22.73 -19.39 -10.91
CA VAL A 131 21.43 -18.86 -10.51
C VAL A 131 21.40 -17.35 -10.74
N VAL A 132 20.46 -16.90 -11.56
CA VAL A 132 20.32 -15.49 -11.94
C VAL A 132 18.93 -14.99 -11.56
N TYR A 133 18.88 -13.82 -10.97
CA TYR A 133 17.65 -13.06 -10.75
C TYR A 133 17.93 -11.59 -11.04
N GLN A 134 16.87 -10.80 -11.24
CA GLN A 134 17.01 -9.37 -11.54
C GLN A 134 17.28 -8.57 -10.26
N GLU A 135 18.56 -8.52 -9.85
CA GLU A 135 19.03 -7.85 -8.62
C GLU A 135 18.59 -6.37 -8.59
N ASP A 136 18.84 -5.64 -9.67
CA ASP A 136 18.52 -4.21 -9.77
C ASP A 136 17.03 -3.93 -9.62
N LEU A 137 16.15 -4.80 -10.10
CA LEU A 137 14.70 -4.64 -9.97
C LEU A 137 14.23 -4.84 -8.52
N ALA A 138 14.73 -5.88 -7.84
CA ALA A 138 14.33 -6.19 -6.47
C ALA A 138 14.70 -5.06 -5.50
N ASP A 139 15.94 -4.56 -5.58
CA ASP A 139 16.42 -3.49 -4.70
C ASP A 139 15.77 -2.14 -5.03
N ASN A 140 15.68 -1.78 -6.30
CA ASN A 140 15.06 -0.53 -6.74
C ASN A 140 13.58 -0.45 -6.38
N ILE A 141 12.82 -1.54 -6.51
CA ILE A 141 11.42 -1.59 -6.09
C ILE A 141 11.32 -1.34 -4.59
N ASN A 142 12.09 -2.05 -3.76
CA ASN A 142 12.01 -1.92 -2.32
C ASN A 142 12.37 -0.49 -1.84
N ARG A 143 13.45 0.09 -2.36
CA ARG A 143 13.90 1.46 -2.01
C ARG A 143 12.92 2.52 -2.46
N ASN A 144 12.42 2.44 -3.68
CA ASN A 144 11.52 3.46 -4.23
C ASN A 144 10.14 3.40 -3.57
N VAL A 145 9.62 2.21 -3.32
CA VAL A 145 8.34 2.02 -2.62
C VAL A 145 8.39 2.57 -1.21
N THR A 146 9.47 2.32 -0.46
CA THR A 146 9.64 2.88 0.89
C THR A 146 9.64 4.42 0.87
N LYS A 147 10.33 5.04 -0.12
CA LYS A 147 10.31 6.49 -0.29
C LYS A 147 8.91 7.02 -0.61
N ILE A 148 8.17 6.36 -1.50
CA ILE A 148 6.79 6.74 -1.84
C ILE A 148 5.91 6.68 -0.60
N TYR A 149 6.00 5.63 0.21
CA TYR A 149 5.22 5.53 1.45
C TYR A 149 5.57 6.62 2.45
N ALA A 150 6.86 6.97 2.61
CA ALA A 150 7.29 8.06 3.47
C ALA A 150 6.73 9.41 3.02
N ILE A 151 6.74 9.69 1.71
CA ILE A 151 6.18 10.92 1.14
C ILE A 151 4.65 10.97 1.37
N LEU A 152 3.93 9.88 1.08
CA LEU A 152 2.47 9.82 1.28
C LEU A 152 2.09 9.95 2.76
N ALA A 153 2.85 9.31 3.65
CA ALA A 153 2.65 9.43 5.10
C ALA A 153 2.90 10.86 5.61
N SER A 154 3.97 11.51 5.14
CA SER A 154 4.28 12.90 5.48
C SER A 154 3.18 13.85 5.00
N PHE A 155 2.66 13.64 3.79
CA PHE A 155 1.58 14.43 3.24
C PHE A 155 0.27 14.22 4.01
N ALA A 156 -0.07 12.98 4.35
CA ALA A 156 -1.24 12.66 5.17
C ALA A 156 -1.15 13.29 6.57
N LEU A 157 0.03 13.27 7.20
CA LEU A 157 0.28 13.93 8.48
C LEU A 157 0.11 15.45 8.39
N LEU A 158 0.65 16.07 7.34
CA LEU A 158 0.48 17.50 7.08
C LEU A 158 -1.00 17.86 6.94
N MET A 159 -1.76 17.08 6.16
CA MET A 159 -3.20 17.28 5.99
C MET A 159 -3.96 17.12 7.32
N LEU A 160 -3.55 16.17 8.17
CA LEU A 160 -4.13 15.98 9.48
C LEU A 160 -3.90 17.21 10.40
N ILE A 161 -2.73 17.81 10.37
CA ILE A 161 -2.43 19.05 11.11
C ILE A 161 -3.30 20.19 10.59
N ILE A 162 -3.38 20.37 9.28
CA ILE A 162 -4.18 21.44 8.66
C ILE A 162 -5.66 21.31 9.04
N ILE A 163 -6.22 20.10 8.98
CA ILE A 163 -7.63 19.86 9.33
C ILE A 163 -7.91 20.22 10.80
N VAL A 164 -7.03 19.80 11.72
CA VAL A 164 -7.18 20.13 13.14
C VAL A 164 -7.16 21.65 13.36
N LEU A 165 -6.27 22.37 12.69
CA LEU A 165 -6.21 23.83 12.77
C LEU A 165 -7.48 24.49 12.21
N LEU A 166 -7.96 24.04 11.05
CA LEU A 166 -9.18 24.58 10.43
C LEU A 166 -10.43 24.32 11.28
N VAL A 167 -10.57 23.11 11.79
CA VAL A 167 -11.71 22.75 12.65
C VAL A 167 -11.65 23.56 13.96
N ASN A 168 -10.49 23.67 14.59
CA ASN A 168 -10.32 24.52 15.79
C ASN A 168 -10.73 25.96 15.55
N ASN A 169 -10.33 26.56 14.42
CA ASN A 169 -10.68 27.94 14.10
C ASN A 169 -12.21 28.09 13.86
N THR A 170 -12.82 27.13 13.15
CA THR A 170 -14.26 27.12 12.91
C THR A 170 -15.05 27.03 14.22
N ILE A 171 -14.62 26.16 15.14
CA ILE A 171 -15.25 25.97 16.43
C ILE A 171 -15.10 27.24 17.30
N LYS A 172 -13.92 27.88 17.31
CA LYS A 172 -13.72 29.16 18.03
C LYS A 172 -14.73 30.22 17.57
N LEU A 173 -14.93 30.37 16.25
CA LEU A 173 -15.90 31.30 15.70
C LEU A 173 -17.35 30.95 16.14
N ALA A 174 -17.71 29.66 16.13
CA ALA A 174 -19.04 29.21 16.57
C ALA A 174 -19.28 29.48 18.05
N ILE A 175 -18.28 29.26 18.91
CA ILE A 175 -18.35 29.53 20.35
C ILE A 175 -18.46 31.07 20.59
N TYR A 176 -17.65 31.86 19.88
CA TYR A 176 -17.69 33.32 20.00
C TYR A 176 -19.08 33.87 19.63
N SER A 177 -19.70 33.35 18.57
CA SER A 177 -21.06 33.70 18.17
C SER A 177 -22.12 33.38 19.24
N GLN A 178 -21.88 32.36 20.06
CA GLN A 178 -22.82 31.91 21.12
C GLN A 178 -22.35 32.24 22.53
N ARG A 179 -21.39 33.16 22.68
CA ARG A 179 -20.78 33.52 23.95
C ARG A 179 -21.76 33.93 25.05
N PHE A 180 -22.80 34.70 24.69
CA PHE A 180 -23.81 35.14 25.66
C PHE A 180 -24.66 33.97 26.19
N LEU A 181 -25.04 33.02 25.33
CA LEU A 181 -25.78 31.82 25.74
C LEU A 181 -24.95 30.94 26.68
N ILE A 182 -23.69 30.70 26.35
CA ILE A 182 -22.75 29.94 27.19
C ILE A 182 -22.61 30.62 28.56
N ARG A 183 -22.50 31.94 28.55
CA ARG A 183 -22.36 32.74 29.79
C ARG A 183 -23.60 32.67 30.65
N SER A 184 -24.79 32.81 30.07
CA SER A 184 -26.07 32.64 30.82
C SER A 184 -26.16 31.27 31.48
N MET A 185 -25.77 30.23 30.79
CA MET A 185 -25.73 28.87 31.37
C MET A 185 -24.78 28.75 32.56
N GLN A 186 -23.60 29.37 32.47
CA GLN A 186 -22.60 29.40 33.57
C GLN A 186 -23.16 30.15 34.80
N LEU A 187 -23.81 31.29 34.59
CA LEU A 187 -24.37 32.10 35.67
C LEU A 187 -25.52 31.38 36.43
N VAL A 188 -26.30 30.55 35.73
CA VAL A 188 -27.34 29.68 36.33
C VAL A 188 -26.72 28.43 36.99
N GLY A 189 -25.42 28.23 36.94
CA GLY A 189 -24.71 27.12 37.60
C GLY A 189 -24.63 25.83 36.76
N ALA A 190 -24.80 25.90 35.44
CA ALA A 190 -24.63 24.75 34.59
C ALA A 190 -23.19 24.22 34.63
N THR A 191 -23.03 22.90 34.74
CA THR A 191 -21.71 22.24 34.72
C THR A 191 -21.05 22.33 33.34
N ASN A 192 -19.73 22.37 33.32
CA ASN A 192 -18.97 22.41 32.06
C ASN A 192 -19.32 21.26 31.11
N GLY A 193 -19.52 20.05 31.64
CA GLY A 193 -19.95 18.89 30.84
C GLY A 193 -21.32 19.07 30.19
N PHE A 194 -22.27 19.68 30.89
CA PHE A 194 -23.60 20.00 30.34
C PHE A 194 -23.48 21.00 29.18
N ILE A 195 -22.68 22.04 29.33
CA ILE A 195 -22.46 23.04 28.30
C ILE A 195 -21.75 22.42 27.10
N GLN A 196 -20.78 21.53 27.30
CA GLN A 196 -19.98 20.94 26.24
C GLN A 196 -20.71 19.92 25.36
N ARG A 197 -21.62 19.13 25.98
CA ARG A 197 -22.29 17.99 25.33
C ARG A 197 -22.95 18.31 23.97
N PRO A 198 -23.75 19.37 23.80
CA PRO A 198 -24.40 19.69 22.52
C PRO A 198 -23.41 20.08 21.43
N TYR A 199 -22.28 20.71 21.79
CA TYR A 199 -21.24 21.09 20.83
C TYR A 199 -20.44 19.90 20.39
N ILE A 200 -20.09 19.00 21.31
CA ILE A 200 -19.37 17.74 20.98
C ILE A 200 -20.22 16.88 20.06
N LEU A 201 -21.53 16.77 20.31
CA LEU A 201 -22.43 16.02 19.45
C LEU A 201 -22.51 16.61 18.04
N ARG A 202 -22.60 17.95 17.93
CA ARG A 202 -22.54 18.65 16.63
C ARG A 202 -21.20 18.40 15.91
N GLY A 203 -20.07 18.45 16.62
CA GLY A 203 -18.77 18.14 16.09
C GLY A 203 -18.66 16.69 15.58
N ALA A 204 -19.18 15.74 16.34
CA ALA A 204 -19.26 14.34 15.94
C ALA A 204 -20.11 14.13 14.68
N MET A 205 -21.31 14.74 14.63
CA MET A 205 -22.18 14.67 13.46
C MET A 205 -21.54 15.32 12.22
N GLN A 206 -20.88 16.45 12.38
CA GLN A 206 -20.16 17.11 11.30
C GLN A 206 -18.99 16.24 10.80
N GLY A 207 -18.27 15.57 11.71
CA GLY A 207 -17.24 14.60 11.40
C GLY A 207 -17.77 13.38 10.66
N LEU A 208 -18.92 12.86 11.11
CA LEU A 208 -19.61 11.72 10.47
C LEU A 208 -20.03 12.07 9.03
N ILE A 209 -20.73 13.19 8.85
CA ILE A 209 -21.17 13.64 7.51
C ILE A 209 -19.97 13.87 6.59
N GLY A 210 -18.92 14.54 7.11
CA GLY A 210 -17.69 14.75 6.37
C GLY A 210 -17.01 13.44 5.94
N GLY A 211 -16.99 12.46 6.84
CA GLY A 211 -16.44 11.13 6.59
C GLY A 211 -17.26 10.33 5.57
N ILE A 212 -18.60 10.37 5.66
CA ILE A 212 -19.48 9.70 4.67
C ILE A 212 -19.26 10.29 3.26
N LEU A 213 -19.24 11.62 3.16
CA LEU A 213 -19.02 12.29 1.88
C LEU A 213 -17.61 11.99 1.31
N ALA A 214 -16.59 12.03 2.16
CA ALA A 214 -15.22 11.70 1.75
C ALA A 214 -15.10 10.24 1.30
N GLY A 215 -15.66 9.30 2.07
CA GLY A 215 -15.69 7.88 1.74
C GLY A 215 -16.47 7.59 0.45
N GLY A 216 -17.61 8.23 0.25
CA GLY A 216 -18.39 8.13 -0.98
C GLY A 216 -17.61 8.63 -2.20
N LEU A 217 -16.94 9.78 -2.09
CA LEU A 217 -16.08 10.32 -3.15
C LEU A 217 -14.91 9.38 -3.47
N LEU A 218 -14.29 8.75 -2.45
CA LEU A 218 -13.22 7.76 -2.66
C LEU A 218 -13.72 6.54 -3.44
N ILE A 219 -14.91 6.02 -3.11
CA ILE A 219 -15.50 4.88 -3.82
C ILE A 219 -15.79 5.26 -5.28
N VAL A 220 -16.37 6.43 -5.52
CA VAL A 220 -16.66 6.91 -6.88
C VAL A 220 -15.36 7.08 -7.67
N LEU A 221 -14.35 7.73 -7.09
CA LEU A 221 -13.03 7.90 -7.71
C LEU A 221 -12.42 6.55 -8.09
N GLN A 222 -12.45 5.58 -7.17
CA GLN A 222 -11.95 4.23 -7.40
C GLN A 222 -12.68 3.54 -8.56
N GLN A 223 -14.02 3.62 -8.61
CA GLN A 223 -14.79 3.01 -9.69
C GLN A 223 -14.50 3.64 -11.04
N VAL A 224 -14.38 4.97 -11.09
CA VAL A 224 -14.02 5.69 -12.31
C VAL A 224 -12.61 5.32 -12.77
N ALA A 225 -11.66 5.26 -11.85
CA ALA A 225 -10.28 4.88 -12.16
C ALA A 225 -10.19 3.47 -12.74
N VAL A 226 -10.88 2.50 -12.14
CA VAL A 226 -10.90 1.10 -12.62
C VAL A 226 -11.55 0.95 -13.99
N ARG A 227 -12.56 1.77 -14.31
CA ARG A 227 -13.22 1.72 -15.63
C ARG A 227 -12.38 2.30 -16.75
N ASN A 228 -11.52 3.28 -16.45
CA ASN A 228 -10.78 4.04 -17.46
C ASN A 228 -9.31 3.63 -17.58
N VAL A 229 -8.77 2.88 -16.62
CA VAL A 229 -7.36 2.46 -16.61
C VAL A 229 -7.30 0.94 -16.71
N GLU A 230 -6.82 0.46 -17.86
CA GLU A 230 -6.61 -0.97 -18.10
C GLU A 230 -5.60 -1.55 -17.05
N GLY A 231 -5.90 -2.74 -16.57
CA GLY A 231 -5.07 -3.41 -15.55
C GLY A 231 -5.34 -2.98 -14.10
N LEU A 232 -5.98 -1.84 -13.85
CA LEU A 232 -6.29 -1.40 -12.49
C LEU A 232 -7.31 -2.33 -11.79
N ALA A 233 -8.13 -3.03 -12.58
CA ALA A 233 -9.07 -4.02 -12.07
C ALA A 233 -8.38 -5.18 -11.33
N MET A 234 -7.17 -5.58 -11.76
CA MET A 234 -6.38 -6.63 -11.11
C MET A 234 -5.80 -6.20 -9.75
N LEU A 235 -5.74 -4.88 -9.52
CA LEU A 235 -5.22 -4.31 -8.28
C LEU A 235 -6.32 -4.05 -7.24
N GLN A 236 -7.58 -4.40 -7.55
CA GLN A 236 -8.71 -4.16 -6.65
C GLN A 236 -8.70 -5.10 -5.45
N GLU A 237 -8.73 -4.51 -4.25
CA GLU A 237 -8.89 -5.21 -2.98
C GLU A 237 -10.07 -4.60 -2.22
N TYR A 238 -11.28 -5.05 -2.53
CA TYR A 238 -12.52 -4.50 -1.94
C TYR A 238 -12.51 -4.47 -0.42
N ASN A 239 -11.96 -5.52 0.22
CA ASN A 239 -11.89 -5.58 1.69
C ASN A 239 -11.02 -4.46 2.27
N LYS A 240 -9.86 -4.17 1.66
CA LYS A 240 -8.97 -3.11 2.13
C LYS A 240 -9.56 -1.72 1.89
N ILE A 241 -10.27 -1.54 0.77
CA ILE A 241 -10.99 -0.29 0.47
C ILE A 241 -12.11 -0.06 1.48
N GLY A 242 -12.88 -1.11 1.83
CA GLY A 242 -13.90 -1.03 2.87
C GLY A 242 -13.33 -0.63 4.24
N ILE A 243 -12.21 -1.23 4.64
CA ILE A 243 -11.48 -0.86 5.86
C ILE A 243 -11.01 0.59 5.80
N LEU A 244 -10.47 1.04 4.67
CA LEU A 244 -10.03 2.43 4.50
C LEU A 244 -11.18 3.42 4.70
N VAL A 245 -12.33 3.16 4.10
CA VAL A 245 -13.53 4.01 4.28
C VAL A 245 -13.96 4.02 5.74
N GLY A 246 -13.95 2.87 6.41
CA GLY A 246 -14.21 2.78 7.85
C GLY A 246 -13.23 3.61 8.70
N VAL A 247 -11.94 3.58 8.37
CA VAL A 247 -10.90 4.40 9.02
C VAL A 247 -11.15 5.89 8.79
N VAL A 248 -11.50 6.30 7.56
CA VAL A 248 -11.81 7.71 7.23
C VAL A 248 -13.03 8.19 8.01
N LEU A 249 -14.08 7.38 8.13
CA LEU A 249 -15.27 7.68 8.96
C LEU A 249 -14.90 7.85 10.43
N PHE A 250 -14.16 6.91 10.97
CA PHE A 250 -13.70 6.96 12.35
C PHE A 250 -12.85 8.20 12.64
N LEU A 251 -11.88 8.51 11.75
CA LEU A 251 -11.04 9.71 11.86
C LEU A 251 -11.88 10.98 11.80
N GLY A 252 -12.89 11.05 10.93
CA GLY A 252 -13.79 12.19 10.85
C GLY A 252 -14.51 12.46 12.17
N ILE A 253 -15.10 11.42 12.78
CA ILE A 253 -15.77 11.51 14.07
C ILE A 253 -14.79 11.88 15.17
N ALA A 254 -13.63 11.21 15.23
CA ALA A 254 -12.62 11.43 16.26
C ALA A 254 -12.06 12.87 16.22
N ILE A 255 -11.75 13.38 15.03
CA ILE A 255 -11.29 14.76 14.85
C ILE A 255 -12.37 15.76 15.25
N GLY A 256 -13.62 15.52 14.82
CA GLY A 256 -14.75 16.36 15.17
C GLY A 256 -14.99 16.47 16.68
N ILE A 257 -14.92 15.34 17.40
CA ILE A 257 -15.05 15.30 18.86
C ILE A 257 -13.85 15.95 19.53
N ALA A 258 -12.63 15.54 19.19
CA ALA A 258 -11.40 15.99 19.84
C ALA A 258 -11.19 17.50 19.68
N SER A 259 -11.37 18.03 18.47
CA SER A 259 -11.22 19.47 18.19
C SER A 259 -12.28 20.30 18.91
N THR A 260 -13.54 19.80 18.94
CA THR A 260 -14.62 20.51 19.66
C THR A 260 -14.38 20.51 21.16
N TYR A 261 -14.00 19.38 21.73
CA TYR A 261 -13.70 19.27 23.15
C TYR A 261 -12.52 20.19 23.55
N GLN A 262 -11.42 20.14 22.80
CA GLN A 262 -10.24 20.93 23.10
C GLN A 262 -10.51 22.45 23.00
N SER A 263 -11.21 22.88 21.94
CA SER A 263 -11.54 24.29 21.73
C SER A 263 -12.47 24.82 22.83
N LEU A 264 -13.51 24.05 23.18
CA LEU A 264 -14.49 24.47 24.18
C LEU A 264 -13.91 24.40 25.61
N ALA A 265 -13.14 23.36 25.93
CA ALA A 265 -12.46 23.26 27.22
C ALA A 265 -11.48 24.43 27.46
N ARG A 266 -10.79 24.87 26.41
CA ARG A 266 -9.91 26.07 26.48
C ARG A 266 -10.74 27.33 26.72
N TYR A 267 -11.85 27.52 25.99
CA TYR A 267 -12.72 28.67 26.14
C TYR A 267 -13.34 28.77 27.55
N LEU A 268 -13.85 27.66 28.09
CA LEU A 268 -14.46 27.63 29.42
C LEU A 268 -13.46 27.86 30.57
N ARG A 269 -12.14 27.71 30.32
CA ARG A 269 -11.08 27.99 31.29
C ARG A 269 -10.56 29.42 31.25
N MET A 270 -10.88 30.20 30.21
CA MET A 270 -10.44 31.60 30.11
C MET A 270 -11.15 32.44 31.18
N ALA A 271 -10.38 33.29 31.87
CA ALA A 271 -10.91 34.19 32.89
C ALA A 271 -11.87 35.22 32.30
N LEU A 272 -12.74 35.80 33.12
CA LEU A 272 -13.75 36.77 32.75
C LEU A 272 -13.20 38.02 32.11
N ASP A 273 -12.01 38.42 32.52
CA ASP A 273 -11.38 39.70 32.10
C ASP A 273 -10.66 39.64 30.75
N ASP A 274 -10.38 38.42 30.24
CA ASP A 274 -9.72 38.21 28.93
C ASP A 274 -10.69 38.21 27.75
N LEU A 275 -11.98 38.42 28.00
CA LEU A 275 -13.05 38.34 26.98
C LEU A 275 -13.62 39.72 26.56
N TYR A 276 -13.10 40.80 27.16
CA TYR A 276 -13.47 42.20 26.81
C TYR A 276 -12.35 42.99 26.19
#